data_10a20642cd332535fe7c7cc6979ecb4f
#
_entry.id   10a20642cd332535fe7c7cc6979ecb4f
#
_cell.length_a   1.000
_cell.length_b   1.000
_cell.length_c   1.000
_cell.angle_alpha   90.00
_cell.angle_beta   90.00
_cell.angle_gamma   90.00
#
_symmetry.space_group_name_H-M   'P 1'
#
loop_
_entity.id
_entity.type
_entity.pdbx_description
1 polymer ?
#
loop_
_entity_poly.entity_id
_entity_poly.type
_entity_poly.pdbx_seq_one_letter_code
_entity_poly.pdbx_strand_id
1 'polypeptide(L)'
;SVDDLREHGHCLTDVRIRESTIPGAGQGLFANRDFLPGEVVTISPVLALPKNVVENSVHDSVLKNYCFAEADSDLALFPINYGPLINHSPEPNVAIEWFDWSPAVNAMSAKYNGGQSLGHDLKQADKLGMGAQELYSASFAPLDIAYKATHSIKKGDEIFVSYGSAWQQAWDRYTARSRSTEQQKSGRPMFRQYMALPAGSYPRNWI
;
A
#
# COMPACT_ATOMS: atom_id res chain seq x y z
N SER A 1 29.94 6.96 1.61
CA SER A 1 30.75 5.72 1.81
C SER A 1 29.95 4.68 2.57
N VAL A 2 30.38 3.43 2.63
CA VAL A 2 29.75 2.37 3.46
C VAL A 2 29.85 2.73 4.94
N ASP A 3 30.86 3.45 5.34
CA ASP A 3 31.03 3.90 6.72
C ASP A 3 30.10 5.05 7.06
N ASP A 4 29.82 5.93 6.13
CA ASP A 4 28.82 6.99 6.23
C ASP A 4 27.40 6.41 6.36
N LEU A 5 27.10 5.32 5.62
CA LEU A 5 25.87 4.56 5.79
C LEU A 5 25.80 3.82 7.14
N ARG A 6 26.92 3.37 7.69
CA ARG A 6 26.99 2.75 9.03
C ARG A 6 26.82 3.77 10.16
N GLU A 7 27.33 4.97 9.96
CA GLU A 7 27.35 6.01 10.99
C GLU A 7 26.10 6.91 10.95
N HIS A 8 25.53 7.14 9.77
CA HIS A 8 24.40 8.04 9.56
C HIS A 8 23.24 7.39 8.80
N GLY A 9 23.47 6.20 8.24
CA GLY A 9 22.47 5.43 7.54
C GLY A 9 21.46 4.85 8.52
N HIS A 10 20.47 5.64 8.87
CA HIS A 10 19.23 5.04 9.30
C HIS A 10 18.76 4.14 8.16
N CYS A 11 18.81 2.82 8.36
CA CYS A 11 18.02 1.95 7.52
C CYS A 11 16.62 2.56 7.48
N LEU A 12 16.09 2.82 6.29
CA LEU A 12 14.75 3.36 6.06
C LEU A 12 13.62 2.48 6.64
N THR A 13 13.96 1.52 7.48
CA THR A 13 13.06 0.54 8.05
C THR A 13 13.04 0.63 9.56
N ASP A 14 12.30 1.62 10.03
CA ASP A 14 11.85 1.64 11.43
C ASP A 14 10.78 0.55 11.69
N VAL A 15 10.70 -0.45 10.80
CA VAL A 15 9.74 -1.55 10.85
C VAL A 15 10.44 -2.90 10.66
N ARG A 16 9.81 -3.98 11.10
CA ARG A 16 10.31 -5.36 10.99
C ARG A 16 9.21 -6.30 10.54
N ILE A 17 9.60 -7.31 9.76
CA ILE A 17 8.71 -8.40 9.38
C ILE A 17 8.79 -9.50 10.45
N ARG A 18 7.63 -9.96 10.91
CA ARG A 18 7.47 -11.08 11.85
C ARG A 18 6.21 -11.87 11.52
N GLU A 19 6.02 -13.01 12.18
CA GLU A 19 4.73 -13.67 12.17
C GLU A 19 3.66 -12.74 12.76
N SER A 20 2.54 -12.62 12.04
CA SER A 20 1.41 -11.77 12.43
C SER A 20 0.79 -12.23 13.75
N THR A 21 0.30 -11.28 14.53
CA THR A 21 -0.52 -11.57 15.72
C THR A 21 -1.91 -12.09 15.35
N ILE A 22 -2.32 -11.94 14.08
CA ILE A 22 -3.58 -12.50 13.57
C ILE A 22 -3.36 -13.97 13.19
N PRO A 23 -4.05 -14.92 13.84
CA PRO A 23 -3.89 -16.33 13.53
C PRO A 23 -4.14 -16.65 12.05
N GLY A 24 -3.15 -17.26 11.39
CA GLY A 24 -3.24 -17.69 10.00
C GLY A 24 -3.04 -16.57 8.96
N ALA A 25 -2.74 -15.33 9.36
CA ALA A 25 -2.44 -14.25 8.43
C ALA A 25 -1.01 -14.33 7.83
N GLY A 26 -0.16 -15.20 8.38
CA GLY A 26 1.21 -15.35 7.91
C GLY A 26 2.12 -14.27 8.48
N GLN A 27 2.74 -13.46 7.61
CA GLN A 27 3.64 -12.39 8.02
C GLN A 27 2.88 -11.09 8.29
N GLY A 28 3.40 -10.28 9.20
CA GLY A 28 2.94 -8.93 9.51
C GLY A 28 4.10 -7.97 9.62
N LEU A 29 3.80 -6.67 9.59
CA LEU A 29 4.77 -5.60 9.77
C LEU A 29 4.70 -5.07 11.19
N PHE A 30 5.84 -4.90 11.86
CA PHE A 30 5.92 -4.50 13.26
C PHE A 30 6.79 -3.26 13.43
N ALA A 31 6.41 -2.41 14.38
CA ALA A 31 7.18 -1.24 14.76
C ALA A 31 8.52 -1.63 15.38
N ASN A 32 9.63 -1.02 14.92
CA ASN A 32 10.97 -1.23 15.48
C ASN A 32 11.39 -0.10 16.44
N ARG A 33 10.62 0.97 16.47
CA ARG A 33 10.68 2.08 17.43
C ARG A 33 9.27 2.52 17.81
N ASP A 34 9.17 3.44 18.76
CA ASP A 34 7.93 4.14 19.04
C ASP A 34 7.62 5.14 17.92
N PHE A 35 6.35 5.28 17.54
CA PHE A 35 5.84 6.31 16.63
C PHE A 35 4.80 7.17 17.33
N LEU A 36 4.85 8.48 17.05
CA LEU A 36 3.85 9.44 17.49
C LEU A 36 2.74 9.58 16.44
N PRO A 37 1.54 10.04 16.83
CA PRO A 37 0.48 10.33 15.87
C PRO A 37 0.95 11.29 14.78
N GLY A 38 0.64 10.98 13.51
CA GLY A 38 1.03 11.76 12.35
C GLY A 38 2.41 11.42 11.78
N GLU A 39 3.25 10.63 12.48
CA GLU A 39 4.53 10.18 11.91
C GLU A 39 4.32 9.18 10.79
N VAL A 40 5.17 9.26 9.76
CA VAL A 40 5.22 8.27 8.69
C VAL A 40 5.93 7.02 9.21
N VAL A 41 5.21 5.91 9.20
CA VAL A 41 5.72 4.60 9.64
C VAL A 41 6.51 3.94 8.51
N THR A 42 5.98 3.97 7.30
CA THR A 42 6.66 3.47 6.10
C THR A 42 6.04 4.10 4.84
N ILE A 43 6.84 4.11 3.77
CA ILE A 43 6.40 4.53 2.44
C ILE A 43 6.46 3.31 1.53
N SER A 44 5.46 3.15 0.70
CA SER A 44 5.35 2.09 -0.28
C SER A 44 5.15 2.67 -1.66
N PRO A 45 6.09 2.48 -2.59
CA PRO A 45 5.83 2.73 -3.99
C PRO A 45 4.69 1.85 -4.48
N VAL A 46 3.96 2.32 -5.48
CA VAL A 46 2.77 1.67 -6.00
C VAL A 46 2.92 1.38 -7.48
N LEU A 47 2.69 0.14 -7.88
CA LEU A 47 2.53 -0.23 -9.28
C LEU A 47 1.07 -0.03 -9.67
N ALA A 48 0.85 0.82 -10.68
CA ALA A 48 -0.46 1.01 -11.28
C ALA A 48 -0.67 -0.04 -12.38
N LEU A 49 -1.58 -0.96 -12.18
CA LEU A 49 -1.90 -2.03 -13.12
C LEU A 49 -3.26 -1.78 -13.77
N PRO A 50 -3.44 -2.06 -15.07
CA PRO A 50 -4.78 -2.03 -15.66
C PRO A 50 -5.69 -3.02 -14.93
N LYS A 51 -6.85 -2.56 -14.47
CA LYS A 51 -7.78 -3.36 -13.66
C LYS A 51 -8.26 -4.61 -14.39
N ASN A 52 -8.52 -4.47 -15.71
CA ASN A 52 -8.89 -5.58 -16.56
C ASN A 52 -7.81 -6.68 -16.66
N VAL A 53 -6.52 -6.33 -16.58
CA VAL A 53 -5.41 -7.31 -16.58
C VAL A 53 -5.40 -8.09 -15.27
N VAL A 54 -5.62 -7.43 -14.14
CA VAL A 54 -5.68 -8.07 -12.82
C VAL A 54 -6.92 -8.97 -12.71
N GLU A 55 -8.05 -8.54 -13.28
CA GLU A 55 -9.33 -9.27 -13.23
C GLU A 55 -9.38 -10.47 -14.18
N ASN A 56 -8.80 -10.34 -15.37
CA ASN A 56 -8.81 -11.36 -16.41
C ASN A 56 -7.56 -12.25 -16.42
N SER A 57 -6.69 -12.14 -15.39
CA SER A 57 -5.52 -13.03 -15.30
C SER A 57 -6.00 -14.50 -15.25
N VAL A 58 -5.58 -15.27 -16.25
CA VAL A 58 -6.03 -16.67 -16.52
C VAL A 58 -5.63 -17.62 -15.38
N HIS A 59 -4.63 -17.25 -14.62
CA HIS A 59 -4.22 -17.99 -13.43
C HIS A 59 -4.85 -17.35 -12.20
N ASP A 60 -5.33 -18.19 -11.29
CA ASP A 60 -5.90 -17.83 -10.00
C ASP A 60 -4.95 -16.96 -9.18
N SER A 61 -4.73 -15.74 -9.67
CA SER A 61 -3.86 -14.77 -9.06
C SER A 61 -4.50 -14.20 -7.80
N VAL A 62 -3.82 -14.35 -6.67
CA VAL A 62 -4.18 -13.68 -5.41
C VAL A 62 -3.83 -12.18 -5.43
N LEU A 63 -3.22 -11.68 -6.53
CA LEU A 63 -2.77 -10.30 -6.65
C LEU A 63 -3.87 -9.29 -6.34
N LYS A 64 -5.10 -9.59 -6.76
CA LYS A 64 -6.28 -8.76 -6.46
C LYS A 64 -6.44 -8.46 -4.97
N ASN A 65 -6.11 -9.43 -4.11
CA ASN A 65 -6.24 -9.28 -2.65
C ASN A 65 -5.23 -8.30 -2.05
N TYR A 66 -4.17 -7.97 -2.80
CA TYR A 66 -3.12 -7.04 -2.39
C TYR A 66 -3.21 -5.70 -3.11
N CYS A 67 -4.17 -5.52 -4.02
CA CYS A 67 -4.37 -4.28 -4.75
C CYS A 67 -5.40 -3.41 -4.05
N PHE A 68 -5.13 -2.11 -4.02
CA PHE A 68 -6.14 -1.09 -3.79
C PHE A 68 -6.82 -0.76 -5.11
N ALA A 69 -8.13 -0.56 -5.07
CA ALA A 69 -8.90 -0.09 -6.23
C ALA A 69 -10.04 0.81 -5.78
N GLU A 70 -10.37 1.76 -6.61
CA GLU A 70 -11.58 2.55 -6.51
C GLU A 70 -12.58 2.14 -7.59
N ALA A 71 -13.86 2.33 -7.32
CA ALA A 71 -14.92 1.89 -8.22
C ALA A 71 -14.81 2.52 -9.62
N ASP A 72 -14.50 3.81 -9.64
CA ASP A 72 -14.47 4.64 -10.86
C ASP A 72 -13.10 4.73 -11.52
N SER A 73 -12.12 3.97 -11.05
CA SER A 73 -10.77 3.92 -11.61
C SER A 73 -10.52 2.66 -12.41
N ASP A 74 -9.88 2.78 -13.57
CA ASP A 74 -9.41 1.66 -14.39
C ASP A 74 -8.10 1.06 -13.86
N LEU A 75 -7.59 1.57 -12.73
CA LEU A 75 -6.34 1.15 -12.13
C LEU A 75 -6.57 0.25 -10.91
N ALA A 76 -5.79 -0.82 -10.86
CA ALA A 76 -5.52 -1.58 -9.65
C ALA A 76 -4.13 -1.18 -9.14
N LEU A 77 -4.04 -0.72 -7.90
CA LEU A 77 -2.85 -0.15 -7.29
C LEU A 77 -2.21 -1.18 -6.37
N PHE A 78 -1.10 -1.76 -6.81
CA PHE A 78 -0.36 -2.76 -6.04
C PHE A 78 0.78 -2.08 -5.27
N PRO A 79 0.68 -1.95 -3.95
CA PRO A 79 1.78 -1.46 -3.14
C PRO A 79 2.92 -2.47 -3.19
N ILE A 80 4.16 -1.99 -3.25
CA ILE A 80 5.35 -2.83 -3.20
C ILE A 80 6.13 -2.58 -1.91
N ASN A 81 7.23 -3.28 -1.70
CA ASN A 81 8.05 -3.21 -0.50
C ASN A 81 7.28 -3.74 0.74
N TYR A 82 7.08 -2.92 1.77
CA TYR A 82 6.43 -3.34 3.03
C TYR A 82 4.90 -3.23 3.01
N GLY A 83 4.32 -2.48 2.06
CA GLY A 83 2.88 -2.27 1.98
C GLY A 83 2.04 -3.56 2.00
N PRO A 84 2.39 -4.61 1.21
CA PRO A 84 1.65 -5.86 1.20
C PRO A 84 1.72 -6.68 2.50
N LEU A 85 2.61 -6.32 3.41
CA LEU A 85 2.81 -6.99 4.70
C LEU A 85 2.03 -6.34 5.86
N ILE A 86 1.35 -5.22 5.59
CA ILE A 86 0.53 -4.55 6.60
C ILE A 86 -0.86 -5.18 6.57
N ASN A 87 -1.17 -5.94 7.61
CA ASN A 87 -2.43 -6.67 7.72
C ASN A 87 -3.62 -5.73 8.01
N HIS A 88 -4.82 -6.26 7.74
CA HIS A 88 -6.06 -5.55 8.04
C HIS A 88 -6.43 -5.65 9.51
N SER A 89 -6.94 -4.54 10.05
CA SER A 89 -7.67 -4.52 11.32
C SER A 89 -8.88 -3.59 11.21
N PRO A 90 -10.02 -3.91 11.85
CA PRO A 90 -11.12 -2.97 12.02
C PRO A 90 -10.73 -1.78 12.90
N GLU A 91 -9.71 -1.94 13.74
CA GLU A 91 -9.10 -0.90 14.57
C GLU A 91 -7.65 -0.63 14.08
N PRO A 92 -7.46 0.03 12.93
CA PRO A 92 -6.16 0.25 12.35
C PRO A 92 -5.36 1.28 13.16
N ASN A 93 -4.04 1.10 13.22
CA ASN A 93 -3.15 2.07 13.86
C ASN A 93 -2.41 2.97 12.87
N VAL A 94 -2.59 2.71 11.56
CA VAL A 94 -2.13 3.61 10.51
C VAL A 94 -3.25 3.95 9.52
N ALA A 95 -3.14 5.14 8.91
CA ALA A 95 -3.93 5.55 7.75
C ALA A 95 -3.03 5.63 6.52
N ILE A 96 -3.64 5.43 5.34
CA ILE A 96 -2.97 5.61 4.05
C ILE A 96 -3.18 7.04 3.59
N GLU A 97 -2.09 7.68 3.17
CA GLU A 97 -2.10 8.98 2.51
C GLU A 97 -1.21 8.92 1.27
N TRP A 98 -1.50 9.76 0.27
CA TRP A 98 -0.57 9.96 -0.84
C TRP A 98 0.68 10.66 -0.33
N PHE A 99 1.85 10.13 -0.73
CA PHE A 99 3.12 10.70 -0.33
C PHE A 99 3.71 11.55 -1.46
N ASP A 100 3.70 12.85 -1.25
CA ASP A 100 4.37 13.78 -2.15
C ASP A 100 5.77 14.10 -1.61
N TRP A 101 6.77 13.90 -2.46
CA TRP A 101 8.15 14.22 -2.11
C TRP A 101 8.30 15.73 -1.89
N SER A 102 9.07 16.10 -0.87
CA SER A 102 9.24 17.52 -0.55
C SER A 102 9.87 18.29 -1.70
N PRO A 103 9.55 19.59 -1.85
CA PRO A 103 10.19 20.47 -2.86
C PRO A 103 11.72 20.44 -2.81
N ALA A 104 12.32 20.24 -1.63
CA ALA A 104 13.77 20.13 -1.46
C ALA A 104 14.34 18.90 -2.16
N VAL A 105 13.68 17.73 -2.05
CA VAL A 105 14.07 16.50 -2.75
C VAL A 105 13.87 16.67 -4.25
N ASN A 106 12.80 17.32 -4.67
CA ASN A 106 12.53 17.63 -6.07
C ASN A 106 13.62 18.54 -6.66
N ALA A 107 14.04 19.57 -5.92
CA ALA A 107 15.11 20.47 -6.34
C ALA A 107 16.47 19.76 -6.42
N MET A 108 16.76 18.84 -5.49
CA MET A 108 17.98 18.01 -5.57
C MET A 108 17.94 17.08 -6.79
N SER A 109 16.82 16.43 -7.04
CA SER A 109 16.63 15.56 -8.21
C SER A 109 16.84 16.32 -9.52
N ALA A 110 16.25 17.51 -9.66
CA ALA A 110 16.42 18.36 -10.82
C ALA A 110 17.90 18.78 -11.03
N LYS A 111 18.63 19.04 -9.95
CA LYS A 111 20.06 19.39 -10.00
C LYS A 111 20.93 18.26 -10.54
N TYR A 112 20.65 17.01 -10.15
CA TYR A 112 21.46 15.85 -10.57
C TYR A 112 21.07 15.30 -11.94
N ASN A 113 19.86 15.57 -12.41
CA ASN A 113 19.35 15.10 -13.71
C ASN A 113 19.44 16.15 -14.84
N GLY A 114 20.41 17.07 -14.78
CA GLY A 114 20.63 18.05 -15.84
C GLY A 114 19.48 19.06 -16.01
N GLY A 115 18.77 19.37 -14.95
CA GLY A 115 17.66 20.33 -14.94
C GLY A 115 16.32 19.77 -15.44
N GLN A 116 16.26 18.48 -15.77
CA GLN A 116 14.99 17.84 -16.08
C GLN A 116 14.27 17.50 -14.77
N SER A 117 13.08 18.07 -14.57
CA SER A 117 12.17 17.60 -13.53
C SER A 117 11.82 16.14 -13.79
N LEU A 118 11.95 15.29 -12.77
CA LEU A 118 11.54 13.89 -12.86
C LEU A 118 10.01 13.72 -12.77
N GLY A 119 9.25 14.74 -13.12
CA GLY A 119 7.79 14.72 -13.02
C GLY A 119 7.27 14.72 -11.58
N HIS A 120 8.12 15.11 -10.62
CA HIS A 120 7.71 15.33 -9.23
C HIS A 120 6.80 16.54 -9.04
N ASP A 121 6.66 17.38 -10.09
CA ASP A 121 5.81 18.57 -10.06
C ASP A 121 4.32 18.23 -10.14
N LEU A 122 3.98 17.02 -10.62
CA LEU A 122 2.60 16.55 -10.62
C LEU A 122 2.27 15.95 -9.25
N LYS A 123 1.18 16.41 -8.68
CA LYS A 123 0.64 15.80 -7.46
C LYS A 123 0.27 14.33 -7.72
N GLN A 124 0.40 13.49 -6.72
CA GLN A 124 0.03 12.06 -6.82
C GLN A 124 -1.41 11.89 -7.35
N ALA A 125 -2.30 12.79 -6.93
CA ALA A 125 -3.67 12.85 -7.38
C ALA A 125 -3.82 13.03 -8.90
N ASP A 126 -3.03 13.89 -9.49
CA ASP A 126 -3.11 14.17 -10.93
C ASP A 126 -2.65 12.95 -11.74
N LYS A 127 -1.71 12.18 -11.21
CA LYS A 127 -1.23 10.93 -11.81
C LYS A 127 -2.29 9.83 -11.86
N LEU A 128 -3.21 9.82 -10.91
CA LEU A 128 -4.30 8.83 -10.88
C LEU A 128 -5.34 9.00 -11.98
N GLY A 129 -5.46 10.21 -12.53
CA GLY A 129 -6.30 10.48 -13.71
C GLY A 129 -5.73 9.94 -15.01
N MET A 130 -4.46 9.51 -14.99
CA MET A 130 -3.79 8.94 -16.16
C MET A 130 -4.10 7.44 -16.28
N GLY A 131 -4.17 6.95 -17.51
CA GLY A 131 -4.21 5.52 -17.75
C GLY A 131 -2.87 4.85 -17.39
N ALA A 132 -2.88 3.55 -17.10
CA ALA A 132 -1.66 2.82 -16.75
C ALA A 132 -0.55 2.98 -17.80
N GLN A 133 -0.88 2.95 -19.08
CA GLN A 133 0.09 3.11 -20.16
C GLN A 133 0.70 4.51 -20.19
N GLU A 134 -0.07 5.54 -19.89
CA GLU A 134 0.39 6.92 -19.80
C GLU A 134 1.34 7.08 -18.62
N LEU A 135 0.99 6.54 -17.45
CA LEU A 135 1.84 6.52 -16.26
C LEU A 135 3.19 5.85 -16.52
N TYR A 136 3.20 4.73 -17.26
CA TYR A 136 4.44 4.02 -17.57
C TYR A 136 5.25 4.64 -18.69
N SER A 137 4.62 5.39 -19.59
CA SER A 137 5.31 6.09 -20.69
C SER A 137 5.91 7.41 -20.25
N ALA A 138 5.40 7.97 -19.17
CA ALA A 138 5.87 9.24 -18.65
C ALA A 138 7.10 9.03 -17.75
N SER A 139 8.06 9.94 -17.84
CA SER A 139 9.23 9.97 -16.94
C SER A 139 8.87 10.51 -15.56
N PHE A 140 7.77 10.00 -14.98
CA PHE A 140 7.29 10.43 -13.67
C PHE A 140 7.92 9.62 -12.55
N ALA A 141 8.02 10.22 -11.38
CA ALA A 141 8.19 9.46 -10.16
C ALA A 141 7.00 8.49 -9.98
N PRO A 142 7.24 7.30 -9.42
CA PRO A 142 6.17 6.36 -9.14
C PRO A 142 5.10 7.00 -8.23
N LEU A 143 3.93 6.40 -8.21
CA LEU A 143 2.95 6.67 -7.18
C LEU A 143 3.48 6.12 -5.86
N ASP A 144 3.43 6.94 -4.83
CA ASP A 144 3.87 6.55 -3.49
C ASP A 144 2.76 6.77 -2.47
N ILE A 145 2.58 5.81 -1.60
CA ILE A 145 1.68 5.91 -0.45
C ILE A 145 2.48 5.88 0.84
N ALA A 146 2.10 6.72 1.79
CA ALA A 146 2.60 6.71 3.15
C ALA A 146 1.59 6.06 4.08
N TYR A 147 2.09 5.24 4.99
CA TYR A 147 1.34 4.74 6.12
C TYR A 147 1.67 5.60 7.33
N LYS A 148 0.71 6.42 7.77
CA LYS A 148 0.87 7.35 8.88
C LYS A 148 0.21 6.84 10.14
N ALA A 149 0.91 6.94 11.26
CA ALA A 149 0.38 6.59 12.56
C ALA A 149 -0.85 7.48 12.92
N THR A 150 -1.97 6.85 13.23
CA THR A 150 -3.21 7.55 13.65
C THR A 150 -3.21 7.84 15.15
N HIS A 151 -2.48 7.06 15.92
CA HIS A 151 -2.23 7.21 17.35
C HIS A 151 -0.83 6.69 17.68
N SER A 152 -0.42 6.77 18.95
CA SER A 152 0.90 6.28 19.36
C SER A 152 1.01 4.78 19.15
N ILE A 153 2.07 4.35 18.46
CA ILE A 153 2.40 2.95 18.23
C ILE A 153 3.69 2.66 19.00
N LYS A 154 3.71 1.60 19.78
CA LYS A 154 4.88 1.21 20.55
C LYS A 154 5.79 0.28 19.78
N LYS A 155 7.08 0.34 20.08
CA LYS A 155 8.04 -0.64 19.58
C LYS A 155 7.57 -2.06 19.91
N GLY A 156 7.43 -2.86 18.86
CA GLY A 156 6.97 -4.24 18.97
C GLY A 156 5.48 -4.44 18.62
N ASP A 157 4.71 -3.37 18.50
CA ASP A 157 3.32 -3.45 18.03
C ASP A 157 3.26 -3.80 16.55
N GLU A 158 2.29 -4.60 16.15
CA GLU A 158 1.99 -4.87 14.75
C GLU A 158 1.31 -3.65 14.12
N ILE A 159 1.68 -3.35 12.89
CA ILE A 159 1.12 -2.26 12.09
C ILE A 159 -0.10 -2.79 11.34
N PHE A 160 -1.22 -2.11 11.48
CA PHE A 160 -2.49 -2.46 10.87
C PHE A 160 -3.09 -1.31 10.08
N VAL A 161 -3.66 -1.64 8.94
CA VAL A 161 -4.41 -0.71 8.10
C VAL A 161 -5.84 -1.21 7.87
N SER A 162 -6.77 -0.33 7.55
CA SER A 162 -8.10 -0.74 7.10
C SER A 162 -8.07 -1.03 5.60
N TYR A 163 -8.51 -2.24 5.22
CA TYR A 163 -8.73 -2.59 3.81
C TYR A 163 -10.11 -2.16 3.29
N GLY A 164 -10.88 -1.50 4.15
CA GLY A 164 -12.22 -1.03 3.85
C GLY A 164 -13.33 -2.02 4.21
N SER A 165 -14.53 -1.47 4.40
CA SER A 165 -15.70 -2.26 4.85
C SER A 165 -16.15 -3.30 3.83
N ALA A 166 -16.03 -3.01 2.53
CA ALA A 166 -16.39 -3.96 1.48
C ALA A 166 -15.46 -5.19 1.48
N TRP A 167 -14.15 -4.96 1.72
CA TRP A 167 -13.18 -6.04 1.88
C TRP A 167 -13.51 -6.88 3.12
N GLN A 168 -13.75 -6.24 4.26
CA GLN A 168 -14.09 -6.93 5.51
C GLN A 168 -15.33 -7.82 5.35
N GLN A 169 -16.41 -7.30 4.76
CA GLN A 169 -17.62 -8.07 4.49
C GLN A 169 -17.36 -9.25 3.54
N ALA A 170 -16.51 -9.06 2.53
CA ALA A 170 -16.15 -10.14 1.61
C ALA A 170 -15.33 -11.21 2.32
N TRP A 171 -14.41 -10.82 3.19
CA TRP A 171 -13.61 -11.72 4.02
C TRP A 171 -14.48 -12.52 5.00
N ASP A 172 -15.42 -11.87 5.68
CA ASP A 172 -16.33 -12.53 6.62
C ASP A 172 -17.18 -13.59 5.91
N ARG A 173 -17.71 -13.26 4.72
CA ARG A 173 -18.45 -14.23 3.90
C ARG A 173 -17.57 -15.41 3.45
N TYR A 174 -16.32 -15.13 3.06
CA TYR A 174 -15.37 -16.15 2.65
C TYR A 174 -15.03 -17.09 3.81
N THR A 175 -14.69 -16.56 4.97
CA THR A 175 -14.33 -17.37 6.15
C THR A 175 -15.49 -18.18 6.70
N ALA A 176 -16.72 -17.62 6.67
CA ALA A 176 -17.93 -18.36 7.05
C ALA A 176 -18.17 -19.55 6.13
N ARG A 177 -17.99 -19.39 4.81
CA ARG A 177 -18.11 -20.49 3.82
C ARG A 177 -16.99 -21.51 3.98
N SER A 178 -15.76 -21.07 4.21
CA SER A 178 -14.61 -21.98 4.38
C SER A 178 -14.78 -22.88 5.60
N ARG A 179 -15.30 -22.36 6.72
CA ARG A 179 -15.62 -23.16 7.91
C ARG A 179 -16.69 -24.21 7.66
N SER A 180 -17.67 -23.91 6.80
CA SER A 180 -18.71 -24.88 6.41
C SER A 180 -18.21 -25.93 5.40
N THR A 181 -17.13 -25.63 4.66
CA THR A 181 -16.61 -26.47 3.56
C THR A 181 -15.43 -27.34 4.00
N GLU A 182 -14.83 -27.08 5.17
CA GLU A 182 -13.81 -27.98 5.75
C GLU A 182 -14.33 -29.42 6.00
N GLN A 183 -15.65 -29.62 5.95
CA GLN A 183 -16.28 -30.93 5.92
C GLN A 183 -16.38 -31.58 4.54
N GLN A 184 -16.10 -30.84 3.44
CA GLN A 184 -16.09 -31.38 2.09
C GLN A 184 -14.74 -31.14 1.44
N LYS A 185 -13.96 -32.21 1.29
CA LYS A 185 -12.67 -32.27 0.62
C LYS A 185 -12.80 -31.83 -0.84
N SER A 186 -12.45 -30.61 -1.19
CA SER A 186 -11.86 -30.22 -2.47
C SER A 186 -11.67 -28.71 -2.53
N GLY A 187 -10.44 -28.27 -2.76
CA GLY A 187 -10.05 -26.92 -3.20
C GLY A 187 -10.62 -25.76 -2.35
N ARG A 188 -9.81 -25.13 -1.53
CA ARG A 188 -10.22 -23.90 -0.83
C ARG A 188 -10.72 -22.88 -1.85
N PRO A 189 -11.95 -22.36 -1.71
CA PRO A 189 -12.40 -21.27 -2.57
C PRO A 189 -11.45 -20.10 -2.39
N MET A 190 -10.98 -19.53 -3.51
CA MET A 190 -10.04 -18.42 -3.45
C MET A 190 -10.78 -17.14 -3.08
N PHE A 191 -10.29 -16.45 -2.04
CA PHE A 191 -10.76 -15.11 -1.73
C PHE A 191 -10.23 -14.12 -2.77
N ARG A 192 -11.11 -13.24 -3.29
CA ARG A 192 -10.75 -12.25 -4.30
C ARG A 192 -11.53 -10.96 -4.08
N GLN A 193 -10.90 -10.01 -3.45
CA GLN A 193 -11.48 -8.70 -3.23
C GLN A 193 -10.39 -7.64 -3.23
N TYR A 194 -10.62 -6.54 -3.92
CA TYR A 194 -9.75 -5.37 -3.80
C TYR A 194 -9.85 -4.77 -2.40
N MET A 195 -8.73 -4.29 -1.92
CA MET A 195 -8.70 -3.36 -0.80
C MET A 195 -9.21 -2.00 -1.28
N ALA A 196 -10.01 -1.33 -0.47
CA ALA A 196 -10.45 0.02 -0.75
C ALA A 196 -9.48 1.01 -0.11
N LEU A 197 -9.11 2.06 -0.84
CA LEU A 197 -8.45 3.19 -0.21
C LEU A 197 -9.43 3.88 0.75
N PRO A 198 -8.98 4.33 1.93
CA PRO A 198 -9.81 5.03 2.88
C PRO A 198 -10.49 6.25 2.25
N ALA A 199 -11.76 6.46 2.58
CA ALA A 199 -12.50 7.65 2.13
C ALA A 199 -11.75 8.92 2.55
N GLY A 200 -11.44 9.79 1.60
CA GLY A 200 -10.65 11.00 1.82
C GLY A 200 -9.18 10.90 1.41
N SER A 201 -8.67 9.71 1.06
CA SER A 201 -7.33 9.53 0.48
C SER A 201 -7.24 10.10 -0.95
N TYR A 202 -8.37 10.34 -1.58
CA TYR A 202 -8.47 11.01 -2.88
C TYR A 202 -8.91 12.47 -2.68
N PRO A 203 -8.31 13.40 -3.43
CA PRO A 203 -8.89 14.73 -3.55
C PRO A 203 -10.28 14.57 -4.14
N ARG A 204 -11.32 15.07 -3.45
CA ARG A 204 -12.73 14.99 -3.88
C ARG A 204 -13.06 15.80 -5.15
N ASN A 205 -12.08 16.29 -5.87
CA ASN A 205 -12.24 17.13 -7.04
C ASN A 205 -11.75 16.41 -8.30
N TRP A 206 -12.33 15.23 -8.55
CA TRP A 206 -12.27 14.55 -9.84
C TRP A 206 -13.58 14.81 -10.59
N ILE A 207 -13.84 16.05 -10.95
CA ILE A 207 -14.80 16.46 -11.97
C ILE A 207 -14.14 17.55 -12.83
#